data_7ec00a51a9c312eb792d01579c753e22
#
_entry.id   7ec00a51a9c312eb792d01579c753e22
#
_cell.length_a   1.000
_cell.length_b   1.000
_cell.length_c   1.000
_cell.angle_alpha   90.00
_cell.angle_beta   90.00
_cell.angle_gamma   90.00
#
_symmetry.space_group_name_H-M   'P 1'
#
loop_
_entity.id
_entity.type
_entity.pdbx_description
1 polymer ?
#
loop_
_entity_poly.entity_id
_entity_poly.type
_entity_poly.pdbx_seq_one_letter_code
_entity_poly.pdbx_strand_id
1 'polypeptide(L)'
;MTWDAVADVAAAVCFVGGALLALAAGVGVLRFPDLLSRMHAGTKPQVLGLVLVLIGLSLRLRSGGAVWALVLVALFQMLTAPVAAHLVGRAGYRTGKVRQDLLVVDELTEAQDRARAADGDDEEPAG
;
A
#
# COMPACT_ATOMS: atom_id res chain seq x y z
N MET A 1 23.31 31.25 9.41
CA MET A 1 22.77 29.87 9.53
C MET A 1 23.75 28.97 8.83
N THR A 2 24.34 28.02 9.52
CA THR A 2 25.27 27.06 8.92
C THR A 2 24.42 26.07 8.08
N TRP A 3 24.98 25.59 6.96
CA TRP A 3 24.32 24.59 6.10
C TRP A 3 23.83 23.37 6.89
N ASP A 4 24.58 22.97 7.91
CA ASP A 4 24.23 21.90 8.82
C ASP A 4 22.93 22.15 9.61
N ALA A 5 22.72 23.36 10.11
CA ALA A 5 21.50 23.71 10.83
C ALA A 5 20.26 23.67 9.93
N VAL A 6 20.40 24.10 8.67
CA VAL A 6 19.29 24.01 7.68
C VAL A 6 18.95 22.56 7.39
N ALA A 7 19.96 21.70 7.19
CA ALA A 7 19.73 20.27 6.93
C ALA A 7 19.10 19.56 8.15
N ASP A 8 19.52 19.91 9.37
CA ASP A 8 18.94 19.33 10.58
C ASP A 8 17.48 19.74 10.79
N VAL A 9 17.12 21.00 10.49
CA VAL A 9 15.74 21.47 10.55
C VAL A 9 14.90 20.76 9.46
N ALA A 10 15.43 20.66 8.24
CA ALA A 10 14.76 19.93 7.16
C ALA A 10 14.54 18.45 7.51
N ALA A 11 15.53 17.80 8.10
CA ALA A 11 15.39 16.42 8.58
C ALA A 11 14.32 16.30 9.66
N ALA A 12 14.27 17.22 10.62
CA ALA A 12 13.23 17.23 11.65
C ALA A 12 11.81 17.38 11.06
N VAL A 13 11.64 18.29 10.11
CA VAL A 13 10.37 18.46 9.38
C VAL A 13 9.96 17.19 8.65
N CYS A 14 10.91 16.54 7.98
CA CYS A 14 10.67 15.26 7.30
C CYS A 14 10.25 14.14 8.29
N PHE A 15 10.88 14.04 9.46
CA PHE A 15 10.52 13.05 10.47
C PHE A 15 9.12 13.31 11.04
N VAL A 16 8.80 14.57 11.39
CA VAL A 16 7.47 14.92 11.89
C VAL A 16 6.41 14.68 10.84
N GLY A 17 6.64 15.11 9.60
CA GLY A 17 5.71 14.88 8.48
C GLY A 17 5.51 13.39 8.21
N GLY A 18 6.58 12.60 8.20
CA GLY A 18 6.52 11.15 8.03
C GLY A 18 5.75 10.46 9.16
N ALA A 19 5.98 10.86 10.41
CA ALA A 19 5.26 10.33 11.57
C ALA A 19 3.76 10.65 11.53
N LEU A 20 3.39 11.87 11.14
CA LEU A 20 1.98 12.28 10.99
C LEU A 20 1.28 11.49 9.86
N LEU A 21 1.95 11.26 8.74
CA LEU A 21 1.42 10.43 7.65
C LEU A 21 1.26 8.97 8.06
N ALA A 22 2.22 8.43 8.82
CA ALA A 22 2.12 7.07 9.35
C ALA A 22 0.95 6.94 10.35
N LEU A 23 0.76 7.94 11.21
CA LEU A 23 -0.39 8.02 12.12
C LEU A 23 -1.71 8.10 11.34
N ALA A 24 -1.79 8.95 10.32
CA ALA A 24 -2.96 9.07 9.45
C ALA A 24 -3.29 7.74 8.74
N ALA A 25 -2.27 7.02 8.25
CA ALA A 25 -2.42 5.70 7.66
C ALA A 25 -2.99 4.70 8.69
N GLY A 26 -2.45 4.68 9.91
CA GLY A 26 -2.92 3.81 10.99
C GLY A 26 -4.36 4.09 11.38
N VAL A 27 -4.72 5.35 11.55
CA VAL A 27 -6.12 5.77 11.83
C VAL A 27 -7.04 5.38 10.67
N GLY A 28 -6.61 5.56 9.42
CA GLY A 28 -7.36 5.16 8.24
C GLY A 28 -7.68 3.67 8.24
N VAL A 29 -6.67 2.82 8.48
CA VAL A 29 -6.85 1.36 8.55
C VAL A 29 -7.85 0.94 9.64
N LEU A 30 -7.85 1.63 10.77
CA LEU A 30 -8.76 1.31 11.89
C LEU A 30 -10.20 1.82 11.67
N ARG A 31 -10.38 2.92 10.96
CA ARG A 31 -11.65 3.64 10.90
C ARG A 31 -12.51 3.30 9.69
N PHE A 32 -11.94 2.85 8.61
CA PHE A 32 -12.71 2.47 7.43
C PHE A 32 -13.33 1.07 7.57
N PRO A 33 -14.64 0.90 7.29
CA PRO A 33 -15.34 -0.37 7.47
C PRO A 33 -15.02 -1.40 6.38
N ASP A 34 -14.62 -0.96 5.18
CA ASP A 34 -14.38 -1.80 4.03
C ASP A 34 -12.89 -2.09 3.80
N LEU A 35 -12.56 -3.34 3.42
CA LEU A 35 -11.18 -3.80 3.21
C LEU A 35 -10.47 -3.02 2.11
N LEU A 36 -11.14 -2.76 0.98
CA LEU A 36 -10.55 -2.03 -0.14
C LEU A 36 -10.26 -0.58 0.21
N SER A 37 -11.18 0.08 0.92
CA SER A 37 -11.01 1.44 1.42
C SER A 37 -9.86 1.52 2.43
N ARG A 38 -9.69 0.51 3.32
CA ARG A 38 -8.56 0.40 4.24
C ARG A 38 -7.23 0.29 3.51
N MET A 39 -7.16 -0.53 2.46
CA MET A 39 -5.94 -0.68 1.67
C MET A 39 -5.54 0.65 1.01
N HIS A 40 -6.50 1.37 0.42
CA HIS A 40 -6.23 2.67 -0.19
C HIS A 40 -5.86 3.75 0.83
N ALA A 41 -6.55 3.79 1.97
CA ALA A 41 -6.26 4.75 3.03
C ALA A 41 -4.92 4.50 3.73
N GLY A 42 -4.50 3.23 3.85
CA GLY A 42 -3.23 2.86 4.45
C GLY A 42 -2.04 3.07 3.52
N THR A 43 -2.11 2.58 2.28
CA THR A 43 -0.94 2.48 1.39
C THR A 43 -0.40 3.83 0.93
N LYS A 44 -1.25 4.78 0.54
CA LYS A 44 -0.81 6.08 0.00
C LYS A 44 -0.05 6.92 1.03
N PRO A 45 -0.62 7.24 2.22
CA PRO A 45 0.09 8.04 3.21
C PRO A 45 1.25 7.28 3.85
N GLN A 46 1.20 5.96 3.95
CA GLN A 46 2.29 5.15 4.49
C GLN A 46 3.54 5.21 3.61
N VAL A 47 3.39 5.06 2.29
CA VAL A 47 4.52 5.13 1.35
C VAL A 47 5.14 6.53 1.38
N LEU A 48 4.32 7.58 1.33
CA LEU A 48 4.80 8.95 1.39
C LEU A 48 5.50 9.24 2.74
N GLY A 49 4.93 8.77 3.84
CA GLY A 49 5.51 8.89 5.18
C GLY A 49 6.86 8.21 5.27
N LEU A 50 7.00 7.00 4.73
CA LEU A 50 8.28 6.29 4.68
C LEU A 50 9.33 7.06 3.86
N VAL A 51 8.96 7.55 2.67
CA VAL A 51 9.86 8.33 1.82
C VAL A 51 10.36 9.58 2.56
N LEU A 52 9.48 10.30 3.26
CA LEU A 52 9.89 11.45 4.07
C LEU A 52 10.87 11.06 5.18
N VAL A 53 10.62 9.96 5.89
CA VAL A 53 11.53 9.48 6.93
C VAL A 53 12.90 9.10 6.34
N LEU A 54 12.94 8.44 5.18
CA LEU A 54 14.19 8.08 4.50
C LEU A 54 14.96 9.33 4.04
N ILE A 55 14.26 10.35 3.53
CA ILE A 55 14.89 11.64 3.17
C ILE A 55 15.46 12.31 4.43
N GLY A 56 14.68 12.40 5.51
CA GLY A 56 15.13 12.98 6.78
C GLY A 56 16.36 12.25 7.33
N LEU A 57 16.37 10.93 7.26
CA LEU A 57 17.50 10.11 7.70
C LEU A 57 18.72 10.30 6.81
N SER A 58 18.54 10.42 5.50
CA SER A 58 19.62 10.73 4.55
C SER A 58 20.28 12.07 4.85
N LEU A 59 19.48 13.11 5.14
CA LEU A 59 19.97 14.44 5.53
C LEU A 59 20.75 14.40 6.86
N ARG A 60 20.35 13.53 7.77
CA ARG A 60 20.97 13.40 9.09
C ARG A 60 22.28 12.61 9.08
N LEU A 61 22.31 11.48 8.37
CA LEU A 61 23.48 10.59 8.34
C LEU A 61 24.63 11.14 7.50
N ARG A 62 24.35 11.89 6.44
CA ARG A 62 25.34 12.55 5.56
C ARG A 62 26.46 11.62 5.06
N SER A 63 26.18 10.34 5.00
CA SER A 63 27.13 9.30 4.57
C SER A 63 26.67 8.71 3.25
N GLY A 64 27.53 8.69 2.23
CA GLY A 64 27.21 8.13 0.91
C GLY A 64 26.77 6.66 0.98
N GLY A 65 27.39 5.85 1.82
CA GLY A 65 27.00 4.46 2.03
C GLY A 65 25.60 4.33 2.64
N ALA A 66 25.29 5.17 3.62
CA ALA A 66 23.94 5.20 4.21
C ALA A 66 22.86 5.62 3.19
N VAL A 67 23.14 6.63 2.38
CA VAL A 67 22.21 7.08 1.32
C VAL A 67 21.90 5.94 0.35
N TRP A 68 22.90 5.19 -0.11
CA TRP A 68 22.68 4.05 -0.98
C TRP A 68 21.83 2.96 -0.33
N ALA A 69 22.05 2.66 0.95
CA ALA A 69 21.20 1.72 1.69
C ALA A 69 19.76 2.19 1.80
N LEU A 70 19.52 3.48 2.05
CA LEU A 70 18.19 4.07 2.13
C LEU A 70 17.46 4.06 0.76
N VAL A 71 18.19 4.33 -0.33
CA VAL A 71 17.66 4.21 -1.70
C VAL A 71 17.24 2.77 -1.98
N LEU A 72 18.04 1.79 -1.56
CA LEU A 72 17.71 0.38 -1.72
C LEU A 72 16.44 0.00 -0.92
N VAL A 73 16.31 0.48 0.31
CA VAL A 73 15.10 0.29 1.11
C VAL A 73 13.88 0.88 0.41
N ALA A 74 13.97 2.10 -0.12
CA ALA A 74 12.89 2.74 -0.86
C ALA A 74 12.50 1.93 -2.10
N LEU A 75 13.48 1.44 -2.86
CA LEU A 75 13.27 0.61 -4.05
C LEU A 75 12.55 -0.70 -3.70
N PHE A 76 13.02 -1.42 -2.68
CA PHE A 76 12.35 -2.65 -2.24
C PHE A 76 10.94 -2.39 -1.73
N GLN A 77 10.70 -1.29 -1.02
CA GLN A 77 9.37 -0.90 -0.58
C GLN A 77 8.44 -0.64 -1.77
N MET A 78 8.90 0.07 -2.79
CA MET A 78 8.14 0.32 -4.00
C MET A 78 7.81 -0.97 -4.76
N LEU A 79 8.70 -1.95 -4.74
CA LEU A 79 8.51 -3.23 -5.42
C LEU A 79 7.57 -4.17 -4.64
N THR A 80 7.70 -4.22 -3.32
CA THR A 80 6.97 -5.18 -2.47
C THR A 80 5.58 -4.71 -2.09
N ALA A 81 5.37 -3.41 -1.89
CA ALA A 81 4.09 -2.86 -1.46
C ALA A 81 2.92 -3.19 -2.41
N PRO A 82 3.04 -3.01 -3.75
CA PRO A 82 1.94 -3.34 -4.66
C PRO A 82 1.67 -4.84 -4.72
N VAL A 83 2.69 -5.69 -4.60
CA VAL A 83 2.52 -7.15 -4.59
C VAL A 83 1.75 -7.59 -3.35
N ALA A 84 2.14 -7.11 -2.17
CA ALA A 84 1.45 -7.39 -0.92
C ALA A 84 -0.01 -6.91 -0.95
N ALA A 85 -0.26 -5.69 -1.44
CA ALA A 85 -1.60 -5.14 -1.60
C ALA A 85 -2.47 -5.98 -2.53
N HIS A 86 -1.92 -6.47 -3.63
CA HIS A 86 -2.64 -7.31 -4.59
C HIS A 86 -3.00 -8.67 -3.99
N LEU A 87 -2.09 -9.30 -3.25
CA LEU A 87 -2.34 -10.58 -2.56
C LEU A 87 -3.42 -10.45 -1.48
N VAL A 88 -3.37 -9.39 -0.67
CA VAL A 88 -4.38 -9.11 0.36
C VAL A 88 -5.75 -8.83 -0.26
N GLY A 89 -5.80 -8.06 -1.35
CA GLY A 89 -7.03 -7.79 -2.11
C GLY A 89 -7.67 -9.08 -2.62
N ARG A 90 -6.90 -9.97 -3.24
CA ARG A 90 -7.39 -11.27 -3.71
C ARG A 90 -7.90 -12.16 -2.58
N ALA A 91 -7.16 -12.23 -1.46
CA ALA A 91 -7.57 -13.01 -0.31
C ALA A 91 -8.85 -12.44 0.33
N GLY A 92 -8.99 -11.13 0.43
CA GLY A 92 -10.18 -10.45 0.93
C GLY A 92 -11.41 -10.73 0.08
N TYR A 93 -11.26 -10.71 -1.24
CA TYR A 93 -12.33 -11.03 -2.17
C TYR A 93 -12.78 -12.50 -2.03
N ARG A 94 -11.84 -13.45 -1.99
CA ARG A 94 -12.13 -14.88 -1.82
C ARG A 94 -12.80 -15.23 -0.49
N THR A 95 -12.54 -14.47 0.57
CA THR A 95 -13.12 -14.69 1.91
C THR A 95 -14.45 -13.94 2.14
N GLY A 96 -14.99 -13.27 1.11
CA GLY A 96 -16.26 -12.51 1.20
C GLY A 96 -16.20 -11.30 2.15
N LYS A 97 -15.00 -10.84 2.52
CA LYS A 97 -14.81 -9.68 3.41
C LYS A 97 -14.86 -8.34 2.69
N VAL A 98 -15.03 -8.36 1.36
CA VAL A 98 -15.26 -7.17 0.55
C VAL A 98 -16.76 -6.90 0.52
N ARG A 99 -17.17 -5.68 0.87
CA ARG A 99 -18.58 -5.27 0.80
C ARG A 99 -18.99 -5.06 -0.66
N GLN A 100 -19.68 -6.02 -1.21
CA GLN A 100 -20.15 -6.01 -2.60
C GLN A 100 -21.16 -4.87 -2.86
N ASP A 101 -21.89 -4.44 -1.83
CA ASP A 101 -22.84 -3.32 -1.88
C ASP A 101 -22.18 -1.95 -2.14
N LEU A 102 -20.86 -1.84 -1.96
CA LEU A 102 -20.07 -0.62 -2.21
C LEU A 102 -19.26 -0.67 -3.51
N LEU A 103 -19.31 -1.78 -4.25
CA LEU A 103 -18.66 -1.91 -5.55
C LEU A 103 -19.48 -1.20 -6.62
N VAL A 104 -18.88 -0.26 -7.33
CA VAL A 104 -19.50 0.45 -8.45
C VAL A 104 -19.59 -0.47 -9.68
N VAL A 105 -18.61 -1.36 -9.84
CA VAL A 105 -18.53 -2.39 -10.89
C VAL A 105 -17.90 -3.64 -10.31
N ASP A 106 -18.52 -4.79 -10.46
CA ASP A 106 -18.03 -6.10 -10.03
C ASP A 106 -17.76 -7.01 -11.24
N GLU A 107 -16.72 -6.67 -12.01
CA GLU A 107 -16.28 -7.45 -13.18
C GLU A 107 -15.76 -8.84 -12.81
N LEU A 108 -15.32 -9.03 -11.56
CA LEU A 108 -14.76 -10.31 -11.09
C LEU A 108 -15.87 -11.35 -10.87
N THR A 109 -16.99 -10.96 -10.28
CA THR A 109 -18.15 -11.85 -10.12
C THR A 109 -18.70 -12.24 -11.48
N GLU A 110 -18.86 -11.30 -12.40
CA GLU A 110 -19.29 -11.60 -13.76
C GLU A 110 -18.32 -12.53 -14.51
N ALA A 111 -17.01 -12.32 -14.35
CA ALA A 111 -16.00 -13.20 -14.98
C ALA A 111 -16.01 -14.61 -14.39
N GLN A 112 -16.23 -14.74 -13.07
CA GLN A 112 -16.35 -16.03 -12.40
C GLN A 112 -17.62 -16.78 -12.82
N ASP A 113 -18.74 -16.09 -12.95
CA ASP A 113 -20.00 -16.70 -13.39
C ASP A 113 -19.94 -17.15 -14.84
N ARG A 114 -19.26 -16.39 -15.70
CA ARG A 114 -18.99 -16.80 -17.08
C ARG A 114 -18.07 -18.03 -17.15
N ALA A 115 -17.03 -18.09 -16.32
CA ALA A 115 -16.12 -19.23 -16.25
C ALA A 115 -16.84 -20.49 -15.75
N ARG A 116 -17.72 -20.36 -14.74
CA ARG A 116 -18.54 -21.48 -14.23
C ARG A 116 -19.56 -21.97 -15.24
N ALA A 117 -20.17 -21.06 -16.00
CA ALA A 117 -21.09 -21.44 -17.06
C ALA A 117 -20.38 -22.21 -18.18
N ALA A 118 -19.14 -21.80 -18.53
CA ALA A 118 -18.34 -22.50 -19.53
C ALA A 118 -17.90 -23.90 -19.07
N ASP A 119 -17.50 -24.06 -17.79
CA ASP A 119 -17.14 -25.36 -17.21
C ASP A 119 -18.35 -26.29 -17.04
N GLY A 120 -19.56 -25.74 -16.82
CA GLY A 120 -20.79 -26.52 -16.67
C GLY A 120 -21.33 -27.12 -17.98
N ASP A 121 -21.03 -26.51 -19.12
CA ASP A 121 -21.43 -27.01 -20.44
C ASP A 121 -20.58 -28.20 -20.93
N ASP A 122 -19.39 -28.40 -20.32
CA ASP A 122 -18.49 -29.52 -20.64
C ASP A 122 -18.79 -30.81 -19.82
N GLU A 123 -19.67 -30.75 -18.82
CA GLU A 123 -20.06 -31.87 -17.95
C GLU A 123 -21.40 -32.53 -18.33
N GLU A 124 -21.98 -32.27 -19.51
CA GLU A 124 -23.15 -33.04 -19.95
C GLU A 124 -22.72 -34.48 -20.36
N PRO A 125 -23.06 -35.52 -19.58
CA PRO A 125 -22.67 -36.86 -19.89
C PRO A 125 -23.40 -37.30 -21.13
N ALA A 126 -22.63 -37.69 -22.15
CA ALA A 126 -23.12 -38.46 -23.27
C ALA A 126 -23.74 -39.79 -22.73
N GLY A 127 -25.06 -39.81 -22.68
CA GLY A 127 -25.85 -40.98 -22.36
C GLY A 127 -25.92 -41.97 -23.51
#